data_3d07044101623a6f750adb556fc56647
#
_entry.id   3d07044101623a6f750adb556fc56647
#
_cell.length_a   1.000
_cell.length_b   1.000
_cell.length_c   1.000
_cell.angle_alpha   90.00
_cell.angle_beta   90.00
_cell.angle_gamma   90.00
#
_symmetry.space_group_name_H-M   'P 1'
#
loop_
_entity.id
_entity.type
_entity.pdbx_description
1 polymer ?
#
loop_
_entity_poly.entity_id
_entity_poly.type
_entity_poly.pdbx_seq_one_letter_code
_entity_poly.pdbx_strand_id
1 'polypeptide(L)'
;MSKTIHQFKLKGLNGGEVDFADFAGKKILIVNVASECGYTPQYAQLQELAEEMKEDVVVIGCPCNQFGGQEPGSAEQIQQFCQVNFGVTFPLTEKLEVKGANTHPLYQWLTQKSKNGVADSEVSWNFNKYLIGEELSLIHI
;
A
#
# COMPACT_ATOMS: atom_id res chain seq x y z
N MET A 1 -11.36 21.00 1.47
CA MET A 1 -10.30 20.04 1.12
C MET A 1 -10.69 18.67 1.65
N SER A 2 -10.60 17.65 0.82
CA SER A 2 -10.95 16.29 1.23
C SER A 2 -9.87 15.71 2.15
N LYS A 3 -10.30 15.12 3.27
CA LYS A 3 -9.41 14.40 4.20
C LYS A 3 -9.61 12.90 4.11
N THR A 4 -10.14 12.43 2.97
CA THR A 4 -10.38 11.01 2.74
C THR A 4 -9.50 10.50 1.59
N ILE A 5 -9.25 9.20 1.60
CA ILE A 5 -8.37 8.56 0.63
C ILE A 5 -9.04 8.35 -0.74
N HIS A 6 -10.36 8.49 -0.82
CA HIS A 6 -11.09 8.20 -2.06
C HIS A 6 -10.67 9.07 -3.26
N GLN A 7 -9.98 10.17 -3.01
CA GLN A 7 -9.49 11.06 -4.06
C GLN A 7 -8.36 10.46 -4.90
N PHE A 8 -7.76 9.36 -4.45
CA PHE A 8 -6.58 8.80 -5.11
C PHE A 8 -6.93 7.70 -6.10
N LYS A 9 -6.25 7.75 -7.24
CA LYS A 9 -6.22 6.70 -8.24
C LYS A 9 -4.75 6.45 -8.58
N LEU A 10 -4.31 5.22 -8.48
CA LEU A 10 -2.93 4.86 -8.76
C LEU A 10 -2.89 3.85 -9.90
N LYS A 11 -1.78 3.86 -10.62
CA LYS A 11 -1.54 2.85 -11.63
C LYS A 11 -1.22 1.52 -10.94
N GLY A 12 -1.89 0.46 -11.37
CA GLY A 12 -1.62 -0.87 -10.87
C GLY A 12 -0.35 -1.44 -11.44
N LEU A 13 0.24 -2.38 -10.72
CA LEU A 13 1.48 -3.05 -11.13
C LEU A 13 1.30 -3.79 -12.46
N ASN A 14 0.11 -4.30 -12.71
CA ASN A 14 -0.24 -5.02 -13.94
C ASN A 14 -0.67 -4.11 -15.11
N GLY A 15 -0.56 -2.79 -14.94
CA GLY A 15 -0.98 -1.81 -15.94
C GLY A 15 -2.41 -1.32 -15.80
N GLY A 16 -3.20 -1.92 -14.90
CA GLY A 16 -4.56 -1.44 -14.61
C GLY A 16 -4.56 -0.24 -13.67
N GLU A 17 -5.71 0.04 -13.08
CA GLU A 17 -5.88 1.17 -12.16
C GLU A 17 -6.36 0.69 -10.80
N VAL A 18 -5.81 1.29 -9.74
CA VAL A 18 -6.27 1.11 -8.36
C VAL A 18 -6.99 2.40 -7.98
N ASP A 19 -8.31 2.38 -7.99
CA ASP A 19 -9.15 3.53 -7.64
C ASP A 19 -9.68 3.34 -6.22
N PHE A 20 -9.22 4.17 -5.30
CA PHE A 20 -9.56 4.02 -3.90
C PHE A 20 -11.04 4.31 -3.60
N ALA A 21 -11.72 5.03 -4.48
CA ALA A 21 -13.18 5.23 -4.36
C ALA A 21 -13.96 3.92 -4.46
N ASP A 22 -13.41 2.92 -5.16
CA ASP A 22 -14.05 1.61 -5.30
C ASP A 22 -14.10 0.82 -3.99
N PHE A 23 -13.33 1.24 -2.99
CA PHE A 23 -13.23 0.53 -1.71
C PHE A 23 -14.07 1.17 -0.60
N ALA A 24 -14.94 2.12 -0.95
CA ALA A 24 -15.84 2.72 0.03
C ALA A 24 -16.68 1.64 0.73
N GLY A 25 -16.83 1.75 2.05
CA GLY A 25 -17.54 0.75 2.85
C GLY A 25 -16.67 -0.37 3.38
N LYS A 26 -15.39 -0.40 2.99
CA LYS A 26 -14.41 -1.36 3.50
C LYS A 26 -13.24 -0.64 4.16
N LYS A 27 -12.60 -1.31 5.10
CA LYS A 27 -11.31 -0.85 5.62
C LYS A 27 -10.23 -1.15 4.60
N ILE A 28 -9.22 -0.28 4.52
CA ILE A 28 -8.10 -0.45 3.58
C ILE A 28 -6.81 -0.52 4.39
N LEU A 29 -6.05 -1.58 4.20
CA LEU A 29 -4.73 -1.73 4.78
C LEU A 29 -3.69 -1.44 3.69
N ILE A 30 -2.94 -0.36 3.85
CA ILE A 30 -1.91 0.05 2.89
C ILE A 30 -0.55 -0.32 3.44
N VAL A 31 0.25 -1.03 2.66
CA VAL A 31 1.56 -1.54 3.05
C VAL A 31 2.57 -1.22 1.97
N ASN A 32 3.70 -0.62 2.34
CA ASN A 32 4.82 -0.51 1.42
C ASN A 32 5.61 -1.82 1.44
N VAL A 33 5.78 -2.44 0.29
CA VAL A 33 6.30 -3.81 0.20
C VAL A 33 7.60 -3.89 -0.59
N ALA A 34 8.34 -4.99 -0.37
CA ALA A 34 9.59 -5.25 -1.07
C ALA A 34 9.81 -6.76 -1.23
N SER A 35 10.53 -7.14 -2.29
CA SER A 35 10.76 -8.54 -2.63
C SER A 35 12.01 -9.14 -1.98
N GLU A 36 12.92 -8.29 -1.47
CA GLU A 36 14.22 -8.76 -0.97
C GLU A 36 14.47 -8.36 0.50
N CYS A 37 13.42 -8.04 1.23
CA CYS A 37 13.49 -7.64 2.64
C CYS A 37 13.42 -8.87 3.57
N GLY A 38 14.01 -8.77 4.77
CA GLY A 38 13.82 -9.77 5.81
C GLY A 38 12.35 -9.93 6.23
N TYR A 39 11.53 -8.90 6.02
CA TYR A 39 10.09 -8.94 6.28
C TYR A 39 9.25 -9.41 5.09
N THR A 40 9.86 -9.71 3.96
CA THR A 40 9.14 -10.18 2.77
C THR A 40 8.21 -11.37 3.04
N PRO A 41 8.54 -12.32 3.94
CA PRO A 41 7.59 -13.38 4.30
C PRO A 41 6.25 -12.89 4.83
N GLN A 42 6.13 -11.64 5.26
CA GLN A 42 4.83 -11.05 5.65
C GLN A 42 3.80 -11.05 4.51
N TYR A 43 4.22 -11.19 3.26
CA TYR A 43 3.30 -11.36 2.14
C TYR A 43 2.33 -12.53 2.38
N ALA A 44 2.81 -13.61 2.99
CA ALA A 44 1.96 -14.77 3.28
C ALA A 44 0.83 -14.40 4.24
N GLN A 45 1.14 -13.66 5.29
CA GLN A 45 0.15 -13.21 6.27
C GLN A 45 -0.81 -12.17 5.68
N LEU A 46 -0.30 -11.27 4.85
CA LEU A 46 -1.12 -10.27 4.18
C LEU A 46 -2.10 -10.91 3.21
N GLN A 47 -1.66 -11.93 2.48
CA GLN A 47 -2.51 -12.67 1.55
C GLN A 47 -3.59 -13.44 2.32
N GLU A 48 -3.22 -14.07 3.42
CA GLU A 48 -4.17 -14.76 4.29
C GLU A 48 -5.24 -13.80 4.82
N LEU A 49 -4.83 -12.63 5.29
CA LEU A 49 -5.76 -11.59 5.73
C LEU A 49 -6.70 -11.14 4.61
N ALA A 50 -6.15 -10.93 3.41
CA ALA A 50 -6.92 -10.49 2.26
C ALA A 50 -7.99 -11.51 1.87
N GLU A 51 -7.69 -12.81 1.98
CA GLU A 51 -8.63 -13.88 1.67
C GLU A 51 -9.69 -14.05 2.75
N GLU A 52 -9.28 -14.06 4.02
CA GLU A 52 -10.19 -14.26 5.14
C GLU A 52 -11.16 -13.10 5.35
N MET A 53 -10.70 -11.87 5.11
CA MET A 53 -11.45 -10.65 5.40
C MET A 53 -11.90 -9.92 4.11
N LYS A 54 -11.97 -10.62 2.99
CA LYS A 54 -12.19 -9.99 1.67
C LYS A 54 -13.45 -9.13 1.57
N GLU A 55 -14.44 -9.37 2.40
CA GLU A 55 -15.67 -8.58 2.40
C GLU A 55 -15.56 -7.32 3.25
N ASP A 56 -14.62 -7.28 4.19
CA ASP A 56 -14.49 -6.19 5.16
C ASP A 56 -13.22 -5.37 4.99
N VAL A 57 -12.15 -5.96 4.48
CA VAL A 57 -10.82 -5.34 4.37
C VAL A 57 -10.22 -5.56 2.99
N VAL A 58 -9.68 -4.48 2.43
CA VAL A 58 -8.88 -4.53 1.20
C VAL A 58 -7.43 -4.28 1.57
N VAL A 59 -6.53 -5.16 1.15
CA VAL A 59 -5.09 -4.96 1.30
C VAL A 59 -4.54 -4.38 0.01
N ILE A 60 -3.78 -3.29 0.12
CA ILE A 60 -3.13 -2.66 -1.04
C ILE A 60 -1.62 -2.66 -0.79
N GLY A 61 -0.87 -3.33 -1.63
CA GLY A 61 0.58 -3.32 -1.57
C GLY A 61 1.18 -2.24 -2.48
N CYS A 62 2.12 -1.47 -1.96
CA CYS A 62 2.79 -0.41 -2.69
C CYS A 62 4.29 -0.71 -2.73
N PRO A 63 4.80 -1.31 -3.82
CA PRO A 63 6.23 -1.61 -3.92
C PRO A 63 7.08 -0.34 -3.82
N CYS A 64 8.16 -0.41 -3.06
CA CYS A 64 9.04 0.72 -2.80
C CYS A 64 10.50 0.26 -2.69
N ASN A 65 11.41 0.95 -3.38
CA ASN A 65 12.83 0.61 -3.37
C ASN A 65 13.69 1.50 -2.46
N GLN A 66 13.06 2.33 -1.62
CA GLN A 66 13.77 3.35 -0.83
C GLN A 66 14.42 2.82 0.44
N PHE A 67 14.10 1.61 0.87
CA PHE A 67 14.61 1.03 2.11
C PHE A 67 15.62 -0.08 1.79
N GLY A 68 16.89 0.28 1.76
CA GLY A 68 17.96 -0.66 1.49
C GLY A 68 18.02 -1.17 0.04
N GLY A 69 17.28 -0.54 -0.89
CA GLY A 69 17.26 -1.00 -2.27
C GLY A 69 16.68 -2.40 -2.42
N GLN A 70 15.72 -2.78 -1.58
CA GLN A 70 15.21 -4.15 -1.50
C GLN A 70 14.04 -4.45 -2.44
N GLU A 71 13.72 -3.52 -3.35
CA GLU A 71 12.73 -3.72 -4.41
C GLU A 71 13.28 -3.21 -5.75
N PRO A 72 14.41 -3.78 -6.24
CA PRO A 72 15.06 -3.27 -7.45
C PRO A 72 14.40 -3.73 -8.77
N GLY A 73 13.51 -4.72 -8.71
CA GLY A 73 12.96 -5.34 -9.90
C GLY A 73 11.99 -4.45 -10.69
N SER A 74 11.73 -4.85 -11.93
CA SER A 74 10.69 -4.23 -12.76
C SER A 74 9.30 -4.62 -12.25
N ALA A 75 8.27 -3.94 -12.76
CA ALA A 75 6.88 -4.27 -12.42
C ALA A 75 6.56 -5.74 -12.71
N GLU A 76 7.01 -6.26 -13.85
CA GLU A 76 6.79 -7.66 -14.22
C GLU A 76 7.48 -8.62 -13.27
N GLN A 77 8.71 -8.30 -12.88
CA GLN A 77 9.48 -9.14 -11.94
C GLN A 77 8.83 -9.16 -10.56
N ILE A 78 8.36 -8.02 -10.07
CA ILE A 78 7.68 -7.92 -8.78
C ILE A 78 6.38 -8.73 -8.81
N GLN A 79 5.59 -8.58 -9.86
CA GLN A 79 4.32 -9.29 -10.00
C GLN A 79 4.54 -10.80 -10.02
N GLN A 80 5.51 -11.26 -10.79
CA GLN A 80 5.84 -12.68 -10.87
C GLN A 80 6.34 -13.22 -9.53
N PHE A 81 7.22 -12.48 -8.86
CA PHE A 81 7.71 -12.85 -7.54
C PHE A 81 6.57 -13.06 -6.54
N CYS A 82 5.64 -12.11 -6.48
CA CYS A 82 4.52 -12.18 -5.54
C CYS A 82 3.60 -13.35 -5.84
N GLN A 83 3.30 -13.60 -7.12
CA GLN A 83 2.42 -14.70 -7.51
C GLN A 83 3.06 -16.06 -7.27
N VAL A 84 4.31 -16.24 -7.69
CA VAL A 84 4.99 -17.54 -7.62
C VAL A 84 5.31 -17.93 -6.18
N ASN A 85 5.78 -16.98 -5.38
CA ASN A 85 6.27 -17.29 -4.03
C ASN A 85 5.18 -17.22 -2.96
N PHE A 86 4.15 -16.37 -3.13
CA PHE A 86 3.15 -16.11 -2.09
C PHE A 86 1.70 -16.19 -2.58
N GLY A 87 1.48 -16.41 -3.86
CA GLY A 87 0.13 -16.47 -4.41
C GLY A 87 -0.67 -15.19 -4.18
N VAL A 88 -0.03 -14.03 -4.23
CA VAL A 88 -0.66 -12.73 -3.92
C VAL A 88 -1.77 -12.43 -4.92
N THR A 89 -2.98 -12.15 -4.40
CA THR A 89 -4.14 -11.76 -5.21
C THR A 89 -4.63 -10.36 -4.89
N PHE A 90 -4.17 -9.75 -3.78
CA PHE A 90 -4.56 -8.37 -3.46
C PHE A 90 -3.90 -7.37 -4.43
N PRO A 91 -4.51 -6.19 -4.64
CA PRO A 91 -3.95 -5.20 -5.56
C PRO A 91 -2.56 -4.73 -5.16
N LEU A 92 -1.70 -4.57 -6.17
CA LEU A 92 -0.38 -3.97 -6.02
C LEU A 92 -0.33 -2.74 -6.93
N THR A 93 0.21 -1.64 -6.43
CA THR A 93 0.42 -0.44 -7.25
C THR A 93 1.76 -0.52 -7.98
N GLU A 94 1.98 0.40 -8.92
CA GLU A 94 3.32 0.60 -9.46
C GLU A 94 4.26 1.00 -8.32
N LYS A 95 5.57 0.90 -8.55
CA LYS A 95 6.57 1.25 -7.55
C LYS A 95 6.45 2.73 -7.17
N LEU A 96 6.40 3.03 -5.88
CA LEU A 96 6.21 4.37 -5.35
C LEU A 96 7.39 4.83 -4.52
N GLU A 97 7.54 6.15 -4.40
CA GLU A 97 8.37 6.76 -3.38
C GLU A 97 7.48 7.17 -2.20
N VAL A 98 7.84 6.73 -1.00
CA VAL A 98 7.03 6.92 0.20
C VAL A 98 7.64 7.91 1.20
N LYS A 99 8.83 8.41 0.89
CA LYS A 99 9.54 9.42 1.69
C LYS A 99 10.40 10.30 0.80
N GLY A 100 10.84 11.43 1.32
CA GLY A 100 11.73 12.35 0.62
C GLY A 100 11.00 13.34 -0.27
N ALA A 101 11.77 14.03 -1.12
CA ALA A 101 11.26 15.13 -1.94
C ALA A 101 10.22 14.70 -2.98
N ASN A 102 10.31 13.45 -3.45
CA ASN A 102 9.43 12.93 -4.49
C ASN A 102 8.36 11.98 -3.96
N THR A 103 8.01 12.09 -2.68
CA THR A 103 6.98 11.26 -2.06
C THR A 103 5.68 11.34 -2.85
N HIS A 104 5.13 10.17 -3.20
CA HIS A 104 3.88 10.10 -3.95
C HIS A 104 2.75 10.78 -3.16
N PRO A 105 1.80 11.47 -3.83
CA PRO A 105 0.69 12.15 -3.15
C PRO A 105 -0.08 11.28 -2.16
N LEU A 106 -0.27 9.99 -2.44
CA LEU A 106 -0.90 9.07 -1.50
C LEU A 106 -0.14 9.04 -0.17
N TYR A 107 1.18 8.89 -0.22
CA TYR A 107 2.00 8.83 0.99
C TYR A 107 2.21 10.20 1.62
N GLN A 108 2.10 11.29 0.87
CA GLN A 108 2.01 12.62 1.47
C GLN A 108 0.75 12.72 2.35
N TRP A 109 -0.37 12.22 1.85
CA TRP A 109 -1.62 12.19 2.61
C TRP A 109 -1.49 11.30 3.87
N LEU A 110 -0.92 10.11 3.71
CA LEU A 110 -0.77 9.16 4.83
C LEU A 110 0.13 9.68 5.94
N THR A 111 1.13 10.50 5.62
CA THR A 111 2.18 10.90 6.56
C THR A 111 2.02 12.32 7.10
N GLN A 112 1.12 13.14 6.55
CA GLN A 112 0.97 14.54 6.95
C GLN A 112 -0.40 14.82 7.54
N LYS A 113 -0.43 15.23 8.81
CA LYS A 113 -1.67 15.59 9.50
C LYS A 113 -2.43 16.69 8.79
N SER A 114 -1.72 17.64 8.17
CA SER A 114 -2.34 18.74 7.42
C SER A 114 -3.20 18.22 6.26
N LYS A 115 -2.96 17.01 5.80
CA LYS A 115 -3.68 16.38 4.69
C LYS A 115 -4.68 15.34 5.17
N ASN A 116 -4.31 14.46 6.10
CA ASN A 116 -5.18 13.37 6.56
C ASN A 116 -6.05 13.76 7.76
N GLY A 117 -5.70 14.82 8.47
CA GLY A 117 -6.47 15.31 9.60
C GLY A 117 -6.27 14.54 10.91
N VAL A 118 -5.38 13.54 10.94
CA VAL A 118 -5.21 12.65 12.09
C VAL A 118 -3.83 12.77 12.73
N ALA A 119 -2.77 12.53 11.98
CA ALA A 119 -1.43 12.48 12.55
C ALA A 119 -0.34 12.68 11.50
N ASP A 120 0.79 13.23 11.96
CA ASP A 120 2.04 13.20 11.22
C ASP A 120 2.76 11.88 11.53
N SER A 121 3.40 11.30 10.52
CA SER A 121 4.19 10.09 10.70
C SER A 121 5.26 10.00 9.62
N GLU A 122 6.09 8.98 9.73
CA GLU A 122 7.14 8.71 8.77
C GLU A 122 7.18 7.21 8.50
N VAL A 123 7.32 6.83 7.24
CA VAL A 123 7.53 5.43 6.89
C VAL A 123 8.95 5.06 7.27
N SER A 124 9.11 4.14 8.20
CA SER A 124 10.41 3.82 8.80
C SER A 124 11.16 2.70 8.10
N TRP A 125 10.45 1.78 7.46
CA TRP A 125 11.05 0.64 6.74
C TRP A 125 10.02 -0.03 5.84
N ASN A 126 10.43 -1.08 5.14
CA ASN A 126 9.52 -1.92 4.36
C ASN A 126 8.45 -2.55 5.27
N PHE A 127 7.29 -2.80 4.71
CA PHE A 127 6.14 -3.40 5.41
C PHE A 127 5.59 -2.57 6.56
N ASN A 128 5.75 -1.25 6.48
CA ASN A 128 5.07 -0.32 7.35
C ASN A 128 3.59 -0.23 6.91
N LYS A 129 2.66 -0.18 7.86
CA LYS A 129 1.24 -0.35 7.57
C LYS A 129 0.42 0.85 8.01
N TYR A 130 -0.58 1.21 7.19
CA TYR A 130 -1.58 2.24 7.49
C TYR A 130 -2.96 1.62 7.33
N LEU A 131 -3.82 1.79 8.33
CA LEU A 131 -5.20 1.31 8.27
C LEU A 131 -6.15 2.48 8.04
N ILE A 132 -7.01 2.34 7.03
CA ILE A 132 -7.99 3.34 6.65
C ILE A 132 -9.37 2.81 7.01
N GLY A 133 -10.19 3.64 7.66
CA GLY A 133 -11.54 3.26 8.07
C GLY A 133 -12.52 3.16 6.90
N GLU A 134 -13.71 2.65 7.19
CA GLU A 134 -14.75 2.43 6.18
C GLU A 134 -15.21 3.73 5.50
N GLU A 135 -15.05 4.86 6.18
CA GLU A 135 -15.35 6.19 5.66
C GLU A 135 -14.17 6.80 4.91
N LEU A 136 -13.14 6.01 4.63
CA LEU A 136 -11.93 6.39 3.90
C LEU A 136 -11.10 7.46 4.62
N SER A 137 -11.15 7.48 5.95
CA SER A 137 -10.32 8.33 6.80
C SER A 137 -9.27 7.49 7.50
N LEU A 138 -8.05 8.04 7.66
CA LEU A 138 -6.98 7.35 8.38
C LEU A 138 -7.38 7.12 9.83
N ILE A 139 -7.28 5.89 10.32
CA ILE A 139 -7.61 5.54 11.70
C ILE A 139 -6.45 4.92 12.47
N HIS A 140 -5.42 4.44 11.81
CA HIS A 140 -4.27 3.83 12.48
C HIS A 140 -3.03 3.86 11.59
N ILE A 141 -1.89 3.98 12.23
CA ILE A 141 -0.59 4.03 11.58
C ILE A 141 0.28 2.87 12.03
#